data_02e524b0948b14a6d9109f79441603a2
#
_entry.id   02e524b0948b14a6d9109f79441603a2
#
_cell.length_a   1.000
_cell.length_b   1.000
_cell.length_c   1.000
_cell.angle_alpha   90.00
_cell.angle_beta   90.00
_cell.angle_gamma   90.00
#
_symmetry.space_group_name_H-M   'P 1'
#
loop_
_entity.id
_entity.type
_entity.pdbx_description
1 polymer ?
#
loop_
_entity_poly.entity_id
_entity_poly.type
_entity_poly.pdbx_seq_one_letter_code
_entity_poly.pdbx_strand_id
1 'polypeptide(L)'
;MGGGPAGAVTALCLSRSGWRVALFERKSFREVRPGETLPPEINPVLQSLGLWESFLLQHPLESPGMISIWGNSVPSEVDFIGNPFGYGWHVDRKRFDAMLCGEAASAGARLFLNRSVRWTREGGVWRAENLCSNILVDATGRNRLLLDDESNREREDLLLAFVLRIFNWRRGPLDLRTCVESTSAGWWYSTLLPDRTGVAMFFTDPELYRELKTSLPDLLRAAPLTSKRLDGGRMEEPRIVHVPSGRRKKVFETDWVAVGDSASSYDPLSGRGIVKALRHGQAAAQAIDARLRGIPTRMDQYAAQVQREFEQYAQQRQSYYSLEQRWTDQPFWRRRRTGK
;
A
#
# COMPACT_ATOMS: atom_id res chain seq x y z
N MET A 1 -0.33 14.20 -8.76
CA MET A 1 -1.29 14.35 -7.64
C MET A 1 -1.16 13.15 -6.72
N GLY A 2 -0.81 13.38 -5.44
CA GLY A 2 -0.57 12.37 -4.40
C GLY A 2 0.91 12.14 -4.14
N GLY A 3 1.39 12.51 -2.92
CA GLY A 3 2.77 12.34 -2.44
C GLY A 3 3.01 11.01 -1.72
N GLY A 4 2.25 9.96 -2.05
CA GLY A 4 2.55 8.60 -1.62
C GLY A 4 3.70 7.98 -2.45
N PRO A 5 4.10 6.72 -2.13
CA PRO A 5 5.27 6.09 -2.75
C PRO A 5 5.28 6.13 -4.28
N ALA A 6 4.14 5.83 -4.93
CA ALA A 6 4.06 5.84 -6.40
C ALA A 6 4.26 7.24 -6.99
N GLY A 7 3.58 8.26 -6.45
CA GLY A 7 3.67 9.62 -6.96
C GLY A 7 5.03 10.26 -6.71
N ALA A 8 5.61 10.02 -5.53
CA ALA A 8 6.95 10.52 -5.19
C ALA A 8 8.03 9.92 -6.11
N VAL A 9 7.99 8.59 -6.36
CA VAL A 9 8.95 7.95 -7.28
C VAL A 9 8.73 8.39 -8.73
N THR A 10 7.47 8.54 -9.17
CA THR A 10 7.20 9.08 -10.51
C THR A 10 7.80 10.48 -10.65
N ALA A 11 7.61 11.35 -9.64
CA ALA A 11 8.16 12.71 -9.65
C ALA A 11 9.69 12.70 -9.61
N LEU A 12 10.30 11.86 -8.78
CA LEU A 12 11.75 11.66 -8.70
C LEU A 12 12.35 11.30 -10.07
N CYS A 13 11.82 10.24 -10.69
CA CYS A 13 12.34 9.73 -11.95
C CYS A 13 12.18 10.75 -13.10
N LEU A 14 11.02 11.41 -13.21
CA LEU A 14 10.79 12.43 -14.23
C LEU A 14 11.69 13.66 -14.03
N SER A 15 11.90 14.10 -12.79
CA SER A 15 12.80 15.22 -12.50
C SER A 15 14.24 14.87 -12.86
N ARG A 16 14.71 13.66 -12.54
CA ARG A 16 16.04 13.16 -12.97
C ARG A 16 16.18 13.08 -14.48
N SER A 17 15.08 12.86 -15.22
CA SER A 17 15.07 12.90 -16.70
C SER A 17 15.00 14.33 -17.27
N GLY A 18 15.03 15.37 -16.43
CA GLY A 18 15.06 16.79 -16.83
C GLY A 18 13.68 17.42 -17.04
N TRP A 19 12.58 16.73 -16.70
CA TRP A 19 11.24 17.29 -16.84
C TRP A 19 10.89 18.21 -15.67
N ARG A 20 10.11 19.25 -15.94
CA ARG A 20 9.54 20.13 -14.91
C ARG A 20 8.35 19.42 -14.26
N VAL A 21 8.47 19.05 -13.00
CA VAL A 21 7.48 18.28 -12.26
C VAL A 21 6.91 19.10 -11.10
N ALA A 22 5.58 19.09 -10.94
CA ALA A 22 4.88 19.59 -9.77
C ALA A 22 4.22 18.43 -9.02
N LEU A 23 4.61 18.19 -7.77
CA LEU A 23 4.07 17.14 -6.91
C LEU A 23 3.18 17.76 -5.83
N PHE A 24 1.89 17.42 -5.85
CA PHE A 24 0.91 17.89 -4.88
C PHE A 24 0.57 16.79 -3.88
N GLU A 25 0.65 17.10 -2.59
CA GLU A 25 0.16 16.24 -1.50
C GLU A 25 -0.82 17.05 -0.63
N ARG A 26 -2.04 16.51 -0.47
CA ARG A 26 -3.14 17.17 0.26
C ARG A 26 -2.90 17.28 1.77
N LYS A 27 -2.00 16.49 2.33
CA LYS A 27 -1.70 16.41 3.75
C LYS A 27 -0.22 16.70 4.03
N SER A 28 0.08 17.07 5.26
CA SER A 28 1.43 16.94 5.78
C SER A 28 1.68 15.47 6.15
N PHE A 29 2.93 15.03 6.16
CA PHE A 29 3.31 13.67 6.60
C PHE A 29 3.23 13.48 8.13
N ARG A 30 2.32 14.17 8.82
CA ARG A 30 2.14 14.07 10.28
C ARG A 30 1.15 12.99 10.68
N GLU A 31 0.27 12.58 9.77
CA GLU A 31 -0.77 11.59 10.06
C GLU A 31 -0.25 10.16 9.88
N VAL A 32 -0.76 9.25 10.71
CA VAL A 32 -0.49 7.81 10.58
C VAL A 32 -1.07 7.29 9.27
N ARG A 33 -0.25 6.58 8.52
CA ARG A 33 -0.61 5.90 7.26
C ARG A 33 -0.34 4.41 7.41
N PRO A 34 -1.30 3.52 7.13
CA PRO A 34 -1.09 2.08 7.17
C PRO A 34 -0.10 1.59 6.10
N GLY A 35 0.48 0.40 6.32
CA GLY A 35 1.42 -0.24 5.41
C GLY A 35 2.87 -0.16 5.92
N GLU A 36 3.08 -0.59 7.14
CA GLU A 36 4.31 -0.42 7.91
C GLU A 36 5.35 -1.50 7.61
N THR A 37 4.94 -2.64 7.04
CA THR A 37 5.84 -3.74 6.70
C THR A 37 6.23 -3.69 5.22
N LEU A 38 7.53 -3.79 4.98
CA LEU A 38 8.14 -3.90 3.66
C LEU A 38 8.81 -5.27 3.54
N PRO A 39 8.48 -6.09 2.53
CA PRO A 39 9.12 -7.37 2.31
C PRO A 39 10.55 -7.20 1.77
N PRO A 40 11.41 -8.24 1.82
CA PRO A 40 12.79 -8.16 1.33
C PRO A 40 12.95 -7.65 -0.11
N GLU A 41 11.97 -7.88 -0.98
CA GLU A 41 11.96 -7.41 -2.37
C GLU A 41 11.99 -5.88 -2.52
N ILE A 42 11.80 -5.14 -1.42
CA ILE A 42 11.94 -3.68 -1.42
C ILE A 42 13.41 -3.25 -1.61
N ASN A 43 14.37 -4.05 -1.12
CA ASN A 43 15.78 -3.70 -1.09
C ASN A 43 16.35 -3.43 -2.49
N PRO A 44 16.25 -4.35 -3.46
CA PRO A 44 16.73 -4.08 -4.81
C PRO A 44 15.97 -2.93 -5.50
N VAL A 45 14.71 -2.69 -5.14
CA VAL A 45 13.94 -1.57 -5.70
C VAL A 45 14.48 -0.23 -5.19
N LEU A 46 14.72 -0.10 -3.88
CA LEU A 46 15.31 1.12 -3.31
C LEU A 46 16.73 1.37 -3.84
N GLN A 47 17.54 0.31 -3.99
CA GLN A 47 18.87 0.40 -4.56
C GLN A 47 18.83 0.89 -6.02
N SER A 48 17.97 0.30 -6.85
CA SER A 48 17.83 0.69 -8.26
C SER A 48 17.34 2.13 -8.46
N LEU A 49 16.61 2.66 -7.48
CA LEU A 49 16.16 4.04 -7.45
C LEU A 49 17.18 5.01 -6.85
N GLY A 50 18.31 4.50 -6.32
CA GLY A 50 19.30 5.31 -5.60
C GLY A 50 18.75 5.92 -4.31
N LEU A 51 17.86 5.19 -3.62
CA LEU A 51 17.17 5.63 -2.40
C LEU A 51 17.63 4.86 -1.17
N TRP A 52 18.57 3.94 -1.32
CA TRP A 52 18.94 3.01 -0.25
C TRP A 52 19.53 3.72 0.97
N GLU A 53 20.48 4.62 0.77
CA GLU A 53 21.12 5.36 1.87
C GLU A 53 20.11 6.28 2.59
N SER A 54 19.30 7.02 1.82
CA SER A 54 18.25 7.87 2.38
C SER A 54 17.20 7.06 3.16
N PHE A 55 16.94 5.83 2.75
CA PHE A 55 16.06 4.91 3.45
C PHE A 55 16.66 4.47 4.78
N LEU A 56 17.93 4.06 4.81
CA LEU A 56 18.61 3.65 6.06
C LEU A 56 18.68 4.78 7.08
N LEU A 57 18.84 6.02 6.62
CA LEU A 57 18.80 7.21 7.48
C LEU A 57 17.43 7.46 8.17
N GLN A 58 16.37 6.78 7.74
CA GLN A 58 15.09 6.81 8.44
C GLN A 58 15.05 5.87 9.65
N HIS A 59 16.12 5.11 9.90
CA HIS A 59 16.22 4.10 10.96
C HIS A 59 15.06 3.10 10.92
N PRO A 60 14.85 2.40 9.78
CA PRO A 60 13.85 1.34 9.71
C PRO A 60 14.24 0.21 10.67
N LEU A 61 13.24 -0.53 11.14
CA LEU A 61 13.48 -1.69 12.00
C LEU A 61 13.52 -2.95 11.14
N GLU A 62 14.58 -3.76 11.26
CA GLU A 62 14.69 -5.03 10.53
C GLU A 62 13.58 -5.99 10.93
N SER A 63 12.97 -6.64 9.93
CA SER A 63 11.99 -7.70 10.10
C SER A 63 12.63 -9.02 9.66
N PRO A 64 12.89 -9.95 10.59
CA PRO A 64 13.56 -11.22 10.26
C PRO A 64 12.63 -12.22 9.55
N GLY A 65 11.32 -11.98 9.54
CA GLY A 65 10.37 -12.93 8.97
C GLY A 65 8.91 -12.62 9.29
N MET A 66 8.10 -13.64 9.12
CA MET A 66 6.66 -13.62 9.39
C MET A 66 6.25 -14.83 10.23
N ILE A 67 5.22 -14.67 11.04
CA ILE A 67 4.50 -15.76 11.70
C ILE A 67 3.03 -15.67 11.33
N SER A 68 2.41 -16.79 11.01
CA SER A 68 0.99 -16.82 10.64
C SER A 68 0.26 -18.01 11.23
N ILE A 69 -1.00 -17.80 11.59
CA ILE A 69 -1.98 -18.84 11.81
C ILE A 69 -3.02 -18.71 10.70
N TRP A 70 -2.89 -19.57 9.67
CA TRP A 70 -3.70 -19.52 8.46
C TRP A 70 -3.88 -20.93 7.89
N GLY A 71 -5.12 -21.30 7.58
CA GLY A 71 -5.45 -22.63 7.08
C GLY A 71 -5.61 -23.69 8.14
N ASN A 72 -4.88 -23.60 9.24
CA ASN A 72 -4.97 -24.47 10.41
C ASN A 72 -4.63 -23.69 11.69
N SER A 73 -4.68 -24.35 12.85
CA SER A 73 -4.42 -23.71 14.16
C SER A 73 -2.96 -23.72 14.58
N VAL A 74 -2.07 -24.31 13.79
CA VAL A 74 -0.63 -24.37 14.10
C VAL A 74 0.07 -23.17 13.49
N PRO A 75 0.87 -22.40 14.26
CA PRO A 75 1.66 -21.31 13.71
C PRO A 75 2.63 -21.80 12.63
N SER A 76 2.67 -21.12 11.50
CA SER A 76 3.65 -21.29 10.43
C SER A 76 4.60 -20.10 10.43
N GLU A 77 5.89 -20.35 10.29
CA GLU A 77 6.92 -19.33 10.31
C GLU A 77 7.65 -19.29 8.96
N VAL A 78 7.91 -18.07 8.49
CA VAL A 78 8.74 -17.80 7.31
C VAL A 78 9.89 -16.92 7.78
N ASP A 79 11.10 -17.48 7.78
CA ASP A 79 12.33 -16.77 8.10
C ASP A 79 12.96 -16.19 6.83
N PHE A 80 13.45 -14.96 6.90
CA PHE A 80 14.12 -14.30 5.78
C PHE A 80 15.63 -14.48 5.76
N ILE A 81 16.22 -15.25 6.69
CA ILE A 81 17.67 -15.46 6.78
C ILE A 81 18.28 -16.02 5.48
N GLY A 82 17.53 -16.85 4.77
CA GLY A 82 17.93 -17.40 3.47
C GLY A 82 17.42 -16.62 2.26
N ASN A 83 16.77 -15.48 2.44
CA ASN A 83 16.23 -14.70 1.34
C ASN A 83 17.36 -13.99 0.58
N PRO A 84 17.46 -14.10 -0.77
CA PRO A 84 18.53 -13.48 -1.54
C PRO A 84 18.54 -11.95 -1.48
N PHE A 85 17.44 -11.34 -1.05
CA PHE A 85 17.32 -9.90 -0.87
C PHE A 85 17.54 -9.44 0.59
N GLY A 86 17.87 -10.34 1.51
CA GLY A 86 18.09 -10.05 2.93
C GLY A 86 16.78 -9.92 3.74
N TYR A 87 16.78 -9.08 4.75
CA TYR A 87 15.65 -8.86 5.64
C TYR A 87 14.56 -7.99 5.02
N GLY A 88 13.33 -8.13 5.56
CA GLY A 88 12.28 -7.13 5.40
C GLY A 88 12.45 -5.99 6.41
N TRP A 89 11.51 -5.04 6.41
CA TRP A 89 11.59 -3.85 7.25
C TRP A 89 10.24 -3.47 7.84
N HIS A 90 10.26 -2.91 9.05
CA HIS A 90 9.15 -2.13 9.59
C HIS A 90 9.52 -0.65 9.55
N VAL A 91 8.62 0.17 9.07
CA VAL A 91 8.86 1.59 8.83
C VAL A 91 7.79 2.48 9.46
N ASP A 92 8.20 3.67 9.89
CA ASP A 92 7.25 4.76 10.06
C ASP A 92 6.91 5.33 8.69
N ARG A 93 5.68 5.08 8.22
CA ARG A 93 5.19 5.53 6.92
C ARG A 93 5.23 7.06 6.76
N LYS A 94 5.09 7.82 7.84
CA LYS A 94 5.20 9.29 7.77
C LYS A 94 6.61 9.69 7.34
N ARG A 95 7.63 9.11 7.98
CA ARG A 95 9.03 9.37 7.65
C ARG A 95 9.40 8.83 6.29
N PHE A 96 8.97 7.62 5.96
CA PHE A 96 9.24 6.98 4.67
C PHE A 96 8.64 7.75 3.50
N ASP A 97 7.35 8.12 3.58
CA ASP A 97 6.68 8.87 2.51
C ASP A 97 7.27 10.30 2.39
N ALA A 98 7.62 10.96 3.52
CA ALA A 98 8.29 12.26 3.52
C ALA A 98 9.68 12.19 2.87
N MET A 99 10.46 11.15 3.17
CA MET A 99 11.77 10.91 2.56
C MET A 99 11.65 10.80 1.05
N LEU A 100 10.73 9.98 0.54
CA LEU A 100 10.52 9.83 -0.91
C LEU A 100 10.16 11.17 -1.59
N CYS A 101 9.31 11.98 -0.96
CA CYS A 101 8.97 13.31 -1.49
C CYS A 101 10.15 14.29 -1.40
N GLY A 102 10.96 14.21 -0.34
CA GLY A 102 12.19 14.99 -0.19
C GLY A 102 13.21 14.67 -1.30
N GLU A 103 13.41 13.40 -1.60
CA GLU A 103 14.27 12.95 -2.70
C GLU A 103 13.76 13.45 -4.08
N ALA A 104 12.44 13.42 -4.29
CA ALA A 104 11.86 13.99 -5.51
C ALA A 104 12.10 15.50 -5.59
N ALA A 105 11.98 16.23 -4.48
CA ALA A 105 12.24 17.66 -4.43
C ALA A 105 13.74 17.97 -4.65
N SER A 106 14.64 17.20 -4.05
CA SER A 106 16.10 17.33 -4.26
C SER A 106 16.50 17.07 -5.72
N ALA A 107 15.75 16.21 -6.42
CA ALA A 107 15.91 15.97 -7.86
C ALA A 107 15.30 17.07 -8.76
N GLY A 108 14.66 18.11 -8.17
CA GLY A 108 14.11 19.26 -8.89
C GLY A 108 12.59 19.30 -9.01
N ALA A 109 11.84 18.36 -8.42
CA ALA A 109 10.39 18.44 -8.38
C ALA A 109 9.92 19.59 -7.46
N ARG A 110 8.95 20.39 -7.90
CA ARG A 110 8.30 21.37 -7.03
C ARG A 110 7.27 20.69 -6.15
N LEU A 111 7.54 20.61 -4.86
CA LEU A 111 6.66 19.95 -3.89
C LEU A 111 5.68 20.95 -3.27
N PHE A 112 4.38 20.64 -3.31
CA PHE A 112 3.29 21.39 -2.72
C PHE A 112 2.59 20.54 -1.66
N LEU A 113 2.89 20.78 -0.38
CA LEU A 113 2.26 20.10 0.76
C LEU A 113 1.01 20.86 1.23
N ASN A 114 0.11 20.13 1.91
CA ASN A 114 -1.17 20.64 2.42
C ASN A 114 -2.01 21.32 1.32
N ARG A 115 -1.87 20.84 0.09
CA ARG A 115 -2.53 21.44 -1.06
C ARG A 115 -3.26 20.38 -1.88
N SER A 116 -4.56 20.60 -2.03
CA SER A 116 -5.42 19.88 -2.96
C SER A 116 -5.80 20.83 -4.08
N VAL A 117 -5.59 20.43 -5.32
CA VAL A 117 -5.84 21.26 -6.49
C VAL A 117 -6.83 20.54 -7.39
N ARG A 118 -7.84 21.25 -7.86
CA ARG A 118 -8.76 20.76 -8.87
C ARG A 118 -8.22 21.11 -10.26
N TRP A 119 -8.04 20.10 -11.07
CA TRP A 119 -7.56 20.24 -12.44
C TRP A 119 -8.75 20.24 -13.41
N THR A 120 -8.72 21.13 -14.37
CA THR A 120 -9.63 21.17 -15.52
C THR A 120 -8.84 20.89 -16.81
N ARG A 121 -9.52 20.31 -17.80
CA ARG A 121 -8.91 20.02 -19.11
C ARG A 121 -9.43 21.04 -20.12
N GLU A 122 -8.54 21.83 -20.69
CA GLU A 122 -8.85 22.86 -21.66
C GLU A 122 -7.87 22.81 -22.82
N GLY A 123 -8.37 22.59 -24.03
CA GLY A 123 -7.53 22.55 -25.24
C GLY A 123 -6.45 21.45 -25.21
N GLY A 124 -6.71 20.29 -24.55
CA GLY A 124 -5.73 19.19 -24.44
C GLY A 124 -4.64 19.40 -23.39
N VAL A 125 -4.75 20.47 -22.60
CA VAL A 125 -3.81 20.82 -21.50
C VAL A 125 -4.55 20.83 -20.18
N TRP A 126 -3.95 20.26 -19.15
CA TRP A 126 -4.45 20.33 -17.79
C TRP A 126 -4.10 21.68 -17.17
N ARG A 127 -5.09 22.34 -16.58
CA ARG A 127 -4.96 23.65 -15.93
C ARG A 127 -5.44 23.59 -14.49
N ALA A 128 -4.69 24.25 -13.62
CA ALA A 128 -5.09 24.46 -12.24
C ALA A 128 -4.42 25.72 -11.71
N GLU A 129 -5.20 26.70 -11.28
CA GLU A 129 -4.69 28.01 -10.84
C GLU A 129 -3.79 28.65 -11.93
N ASN A 130 -2.52 28.91 -11.63
CA ASN A 130 -1.51 29.43 -12.57
C ASN A 130 -0.59 28.36 -13.14
N LEU A 131 -0.98 27.09 -13.05
CA LEU A 131 -0.19 25.94 -13.52
C LEU A 131 -0.83 25.29 -14.74
N CYS A 132 0.01 24.83 -15.66
CA CYS A 132 -0.37 24.05 -16.82
C CYS A 132 0.46 22.77 -16.87
N SER A 133 -0.13 21.66 -17.32
CA SER A 133 0.55 20.39 -17.50
C SER A 133 0.07 19.66 -18.75
N ASN A 134 1.00 19.09 -19.51
CA ASN A 134 0.68 18.25 -20.65
C ASN A 134 0.26 16.83 -20.24
N ILE A 135 0.74 16.36 -19.08
CA ILE A 135 0.41 15.05 -18.55
C ILE A 135 0.08 15.17 -17.07
N LEU A 136 -1.05 14.61 -16.66
CA LEU A 136 -1.47 14.53 -15.28
C LEU A 136 -1.26 13.10 -14.76
N VAL A 137 -0.53 12.96 -13.64
CA VAL A 137 -0.32 11.68 -12.99
C VAL A 137 -1.27 11.54 -11.79
N ASP A 138 -2.19 10.57 -11.86
CA ASP A 138 -3.05 10.18 -10.75
C ASP A 138 -2.31 9.19 -9.84
N ALA A 139 -1.78 9.69 -8.73
CA ALA A 139 -1.18 8.92 -7.64
C ALA A 139 -1.98 9.09 -6.34
N THR A 140 -3.29 9.34 -6.43
CA THR A 140 -4.16 9.62 -5.28
C THR A 140 -4.54 8.39 -4.46
N GLY A 141 -3.96 7.24 -4.80
CA GLY A 141 -4.15 5.98 -4.11
C GLY A 141 -5.53 5.37 -4.33
N ARG A 142 -6.03 4.63 -3.36
CA ARG A 142 -7.32 3.91 -3.44
C ARG A 142 -8.51 4.84 -3.66
N ASN A 143 -8.41 6.11 -3.28
CA ASN A 143 -9.48 7.10 -3.45
C ASN A 143 -9.73 7.46 -4.92
N ARG A 144 -8.71 7.34 -5.81
CA ARG A 144 -8.83 7.58 -7.26
C ARG A 144 -9.52 8.90 -7.58
N LEU A 145 -9.08 9.97 -6.89
CA LEU A 145 -9.75 11.29 -6.90
C LEU A 145 -9.67 12.03 -8.24
N LEU A 146 -8.72 11.68 -9.08
CA LEU A 146 -8.62 12.20 -10.42
C LEU A 146 -9.34 11.25 -11.37
N LEU A 147 -10.21 11.80 -12.23
CA LEU A 147 -10.93 11.03 -13.22
C LEU A 147 -11.75 9.91 -12.56
N ASP A 148 -12.64 10.32 -11.66
CA ASP A 148 -13.54 9.43 -10.93
C ASP A 148 -14.65 8.91 -11.86
N ASP A 149 -14.30 7.97 -12.72
CA ASP A 149 -15.21 7.26 -13.60
C ASP A 149 -15.44 5.85 -13.06
N GLU A 150 -16.60 5.64 -12.44
CA GLU A 150 -17.00 4.33 -11.92
C GLU A 150 -17.03 3.25 -13.02
N SER A 151 -17.34 3.61 -14.28
CA SER A 151 -17.35 2.67 -15.41
C SER A 151 -15.95 2.10 -15.72
N ASN A 152 -14.89 2.84 -15.33
CA ASN A 152 -13.49 2.46 -15.47
C ASN A 152 -12.97 1.67 -14.26
N ARG A 153 -13.82 1.27 -13.30
CA ARG A 153 -13.41 0.54 -12.10
C ARG A 153 -13.88 -0.90 -12.13
N GLU A 154 -12.98 -1.81 -11.78
CA GLU A 154 -13.26 -3.20 -11.43
C GLU A 154 -12.89 -3.39 -9.96
N ARG A 155 -13.88 -3.70 -9.14
CA ARG A 155 -13.71 -3.96 -7.71
C ARG A 155 -13.75 -5.45 -7.46
N GLU A 156 -12.79 -5.94 -6.65
CA GLU A 156 -12.74 -7.34 -6.20
C GLU A 156 -13.42 -7.52 -4.84
N ASP A 157 -13.31 -6.51 -3.97
CA ASP A 157 -13.92 -6.54 -2.64
C ASP A 157 -14.12 -5.14 -2.03
N LEU A 158 -14.72 -5.12 -0.84
CA LEU A 158 -14.97 -3.91 -0.04
C LEU A 158 -14.34 -3.98 1.35
N LEU A 159 -13.16 -4.58 1.48
CA LEU A 159 -12.50 -4.81 2.76
C LEU A 159 -12.36 -3.53 3.61
N LEU A 160 -12.63 -3.67 4.92
CA LEU A 160 -12.36 -2.67 5.97
C LEU A 160 -11.16 -3.09 6.80
N ALA A 161 -10.40 -2.11 7.28
CA ALA A 161 -9.36 -2.27 8.29
C ALA A 161 -9.68 -1.43 9.52
N PHE A 162 -9.67 -2.05 10.70
CA PHE A 162 -9.66 -1.39 12.00
C PHE A 162 -8.20 -1.25 12.42
N VAL A 163 -7.67 -0.05 12.35
CA VAL A 163 -6.26 0.24 12.64
C VAL A 163 -6.12 0.72 14.07
N LEU A 164 -5.34 -0.01 14.88
CA LEU A 164 -5.05 0.29 16.28
C LEU A 164 -3.56 0.60 16.46
N ARG A 165 -3.26 1.67 17.17
CA ARG A 165 -1.91 1.93 17.72
C ARG A 165 -1.80 1.29 19.09
N ILE A 166 -0.66 0.68 19.37
CA ILE A 166 -0.37 -0.02 20.61
C ILE A 166 0.84 0.66 21.27
N PHE A 167 0.63 1.22 22.44
CA PHE A 167 1.68 1.79 23.26
C PHE A 167 2.10 0.81 24.35
N ASN A 168 3.31 0.94 24.86
CA ASN A 168 3.88 0.03 25.86
C ASN A 168 3.85 -1.44 25.40
N TRP A 169 4.15 -1.64 24.10
CA TRP A 169 4.28 -2.97 23.51
C TRP A 169 5.31 -3.78 24.30
N ARG A 170 4.87 -4.84 24.92
CA ARG A 170 5.60 -5.80 25.78
C ARG A 170 6.91 -5.38 26.47
N ARG A 171 7.02 -5.68 27.76
CA ARG A 171 8.27 -5.72 28.53
C ARG A 171 8.90 -7.12 28.38
N GLY A 172 9.72 -7.38 27.38
CA GLY A 172 10.38 -8.67 27.17
C GLY A 172 11.05 -8.78 25.80
N PRO A 173 11.62 -9.94 25.43
CA PRO A 173 12.16 -10.14 24.10
C PRO A 173 11.11 -9.82 23.03
N LEU A 174 11.42 -8.83 22.18
CA LEU A 174 10.50 -8.36 21.15
C LEU A 174 10.55 -9.34 19.97
N ASP A 175 9.39 -9.86 19.59
CA ASP A 175 9.25 -10.57 18.34
C ASP A 175 9.08 -9.54 17.20
N LEU A 176 10.15 -9.37 16.41
CA LEU A 176 10.24 -8.42 15.31
C LEU A 176 9.55 -8.91 14.02
N ARG A 177 8.98 -10.11 14.03
CA ARG A 177 8.28 -10.66 12.87
C ARG A 177 6.92 -9.99 12.70
N THR A 178 6.50 -9.89 11.45
CA THR A 178 5.08 -9.61 11.14
C THR A 178 4.22 -10.80 11.54
N CYS A 179 3.08 -10.55 12.17
CA CYS A 179 2.12 -11.59 12.50
C CYS A 179 0.82 -11.42 11.71
N VAL A 180 0.31 -12.54 11.17
CA VAL A 180 -1.00 -12.62 10.52
C VAL A 180 -1.78 -13.78 11.15
N GLU A 181 -3.01 -13.52 11.58
CA GLU A 181 -3.86 -14.55 12.21
C GLU A 181 -5.29 -14.45 11.72
N SER A 182 -5.78 -15.52 11.12
CA SER A 182 -7.15 -15.65 10.63
C SER A 182 -8.12 -16.03 11.76
N THR A 183 -9.33 -15.51 11.68
CA THR A 183 -10.47 -15.79 12.57
C THR A 183 -11.72 -16.05 11.74
N SER A 184 -12.81 -16.51 12.36
CA SER A 184 -14.08 -16.78 11.66
C SER A 184 -14.66 -15.55 10.93
N ALA A 185 -14.38 -14.34 11.42
CA ALA A 185 -14.97 -13.09 10.91
C ALA A 185 -14.00 -12.23 10.07
N GLY A 186 -12.76 -12.69 9.86
CA GLY A 186 -11.73 -11.91 9.19
C GLY A 186 -10.32 -12.32 9.62
N TRP A 187 -9.38 -11.39 9.61
CA TRP A 187 -8.01 -11.69 10.00
C TRP A 187 -7.32 -10.49 10.64
N TRP A 188 -6.39 -10.80 11.53
CA TRP A 188 -5.53 -9.84 12.21
C TRP A 188 -4.16 -9.75 11.54
N TYR A 189 -3.62 -8.54 11.54
CA TYR A 189 -2.24 -8.24 11.26
C TYR A 189 -1.66 -7.51 12.47
N SER A 190 -0.41 -7.80 12.85
CA SER A 190 0.28 -7.02 13.86
C SER A 190 1.78 -6.95 13.62
N THR A 191 2.36 -5.78 13.93
CA THR A 191 3.79 -5.54 13.80
C THR A 191 4.28 -4.47 14.76
N LEU A 192 5.58 -4.49 15.06
CA LEU A 192 6.28 -3.46 15.83
C LEU A 192 6.77 -2.36 14.87
N LEU A 193 6.81 -1.12 15.35
CA LEU A 193 7.35 0.02 14.63
C LEU A 193 8.74 0.43 15.15
N PRO A 194 9.53 1.22 14.40
CA PRO A 194 10.84 1.70 14.83
C PRO A 194 10.84 2.49 16.15
N ASP A 195 9.74 3.18 16.46
CA ASP A 195 9.54 3.92 17.71
C ASP A 195 9.12 3.03 18.90
N ARG A 196 9.16 1.71 18.72
CA ARG A 196 8.73 0.69 19.68
C ARG A 196 7.26 0.73 20.08
N THR A 197 6.43 1.44 19.32
CA THR A 197 4.99 1.26 19.36
C THR A 197 4.58 0.12 18.44
N GLY A 198 3.38 -0.43 18.65
CA GLY A 198 2.83 -1.46 17.77
C GLY A 198 1.74 -0.91 16.86
N VAL A 199 1.46 -1.65 15.81
CA VAL A 199 0.24 -1.53 15.01
C VAL A 199 -0.43 -2.89 14.97
N ALA A 200 -1.73 -2.91 15.22
CA ALA A 200 -2.58 -4.06 14.95
C ALA A 200 -3.72 -3.63 14.04
N MET A 201 -4.10 -4.49 13.11
CA MET A 201 -5.21 -4.23 12.20
C MET A 201 -6.10 -5.45 12.12
N PHE A 202 -7.41 -5.24 12.25
CA PHE A 202 -8.39 -6.27 11.96
C PHE A 202 -9.07 -5.98 10.63
N PHE A 203 -9.09 -6.97 9.76
CA PHE A 203 -9.67 -6.87 8.43
C PHE A 203 -10.95 -7.69 8.34
N THR A 204 -12.05 -7.06 7.89
CA THR A 204 -13.35 -7.71 7.70
C THR A 204 -14.17 -6.97 6.63
N ASP A 205 -15.34 -7.48 6.30
CA ASP A 205 -16.27 -6.83 5.38
C ASP A 205 -17.15 -5.79 6.08
N PRO A 206 -17.54 -4.67 5.41
CA PRO A 206 -18.38 -3.63 6.01
C PRO A 206 -19.72 -4.12 6.52
N GLU A 207 -20.34 -5.05 5.80
CA GLU A 207 -21.63 -5.63 6.12
C GLU A 207 -21.53 -6.49 7.37
N LEU A 208 -20.53 -7.39 7.41
CA LEU A 208 -20.28 -8.24 8.57
C LEU A 208 -19.98 -7.42 9.82
N TYR A 209 -19.24 -6.32 9.70
CA TYR A 209 -19.01 -5.44 10.83
C TYR A 209 -20.31 -4.88 11.44
N ARG A 210 -21.29 -4.49 10.60
CA ARG A 210 -22.58 -3.99 11.08
C ARG A 210 -23.41 -5.09 11.73
N GLU A 211 -23.30 -6.32 11.26
CA GLU A 211 -24.03 -7.48 11.77
C GLU A 211 -23.39 -8.08 13.01
N LEU A 212 -22.05 -8.02 13.10
CA LEU A 212 -21.27 -8.71 14.13
C LEU A 212 -21.50 -8.14 15.52
N LYS A 213 -22.31 -7.28 15.87
CA LYS A 213 -22.58 -6.78 17.25
C LYS A 213 -21.47 -7.11 18.28
N THR A 214 -20.30 -7.48 17.78
CA THR A 214 -19.15 -8.04 18.49
C THR A 214 -18.13 -6.94 18.69
N SER A 215 -17.67 -6.76 19.90
CA SER A 215 -16.65 -5.74 20.19
C SER A 215 -15.28 -6.14 19.65
N LEU A 216 -14.41 -5.18 19.34
CA LEU A 216 -13.00 -5.43 18.99
C LEU A 216 -12.26 -6.29 20.01
N PRO A 217 -12.44 -6.12 21.35
CA PRO A 217 -11.89 -7.02 22.35
C PRO A 217 -12.32 -8.48 22.18
N ASP A 218 -13.58 -8.75 21.76
CA ASP A 218 -14.05 -10.12 21.52
C ASP A 218 -13.39 -10.72 20.28
N LEU A 219 -13.26 -9.93 19.21
CA LEU A 219 -12.54 -10.33 18.00
C LEU A 219 -11.06 -10.61 18.28
N LEU A 220 -10.44 -9.86 19.19
CA LEU A 220 -9.06 -10.09 19.62
C LEU A 220 -8.93 -11.38 20.45
N ARG A 221 -9.88 -11.66 21.34
CA ARG A 221 -9.91 -12.93 22.09
C ARG A 221 -10.02 -14.15 21.20
N ALA A 222 -10.65 -14.02 20.04
CA ALA A 222 -10.72 -15.08 19.04
C ALA A 222 -9.41 -15.30 18.25
N ALA A 223 -8.38 -14.48 18.51
CA ALA A 223 -7.06 -14.53 17.88
C ALA A 223 -5.96 -14.68 18.95
N PRO A 224 -5.74 -15.89 19.50
CA PRO A 224 -4.88 -16.09 20.67
C PRO A 224 -3.42 -15.68 20.46
N LEU A 225 -2.85 -15.87 19.26
CA LEU A 225 -1.49 -15.42 18.97
C LEU A 225 -1.39 -13.89 18.98
N THR A 226 -2.29 -13.22 18.30
CA THR A 226 -2.36 -11.75 18.27
C THR A 226 -2.66 -11.19 19.67
N SER A 227 -3.63 -11.77 20.38
CA SER A 227 -3.98 -11.38 21.75
C SER A 227 -2.78 -11.46 22.69
N LYS A 228 -2.03 -12.57 22.66
CA LYS A 228 -0.80 -12.74 23.43
C LYS A 228 0.30 -11.73 23.06
N ARG A 229 0.42 -11.39 21.78
CA ARG A 229 1.39 -10.38 21.31
C ARG A 229 1.05 -8.98 21.80
N LEU A 230 -0.24 -8.64 21.91
CA LEU A 230 -0.71 -7.32 22.33
C LEU A 230 -0.91 -7.20 23.85
N ASP A 231 -0.71 -8.28 24.60
CA ASP A 231 -0.92 -8.31 26.04
C ASP A 231 -0.09 -7.26 26.78
N GLY A 232 -0.72 -6.54 27.73
CA GLY A 232 -0.12 -5.45 28.50
C GLY A 232 0.07 -4.15 27.70
N GLY A 233 -0.20 -4.11 26.40
CA GLY A 233 -0.19 -2.91 25.58
C GLY A 233 -1.44 -2.06 25.75
N ARG A 234 -1.29 -0.73 25.78
CA ARG A 234 -2.41 0.21 25.73
C ARG A 234 -2.81 0.48 24.29
N MET A 235 -4.03 0.09 23.90
CA MET A 235 -4.60 0.34 22.58
C MET A 235 -5.29 1.70 22.54
N GLU A 236 -5.12 2.41 21.41
CA GLU A 236 -5.94 3.58 21.07
C GLU A 236 -7.27 3.16 20.48
N GLU A 237 -8.21 4.12 20.41
CA GLU A 237 -9.45 3.94 19.65
C GLU A 237 -9.16 3.57 18.20
N PRO A 238 -9.85 2.58 17.64
CA PRO A 238 -9.61 2.11 16.29
C PRO A 238 -9.99 3.18 15.24
N ARG A 239 -9.11 3.37 14.28
CA ARG A 239 -9.44 4.13 13.09
C ARG A 239 -9.89 3.18 11.97
N ILE A 240 -11.09 3.41 11.43
CA ILE A 240 -11.62 2.62 10.32
C ILE A 240 -11.11 3.17 8.99
N VAL A 241 -10.57 2.28 8.15
CA VAL A 241 -10.05 2.60 6.83
C VAL A 241 -10.63 1.63 5.80
N HIS A 242 -11.21 2.16 4.72
CA HIS A 242 -11.58 1.34 3.58
C HIS A 242 -10.34 0.93 2.78
N VAL A 243 -10.18 -0.35 2.54
CA VAL A 243 -9.02 -0.92 1.83
C VAL A 243 -9.45 -1.85 0.69
N PRO A 244 -10.35 -1.39 -0.21
CA PRO A 244 -10.85 -2.21 -1.31
C PRO A 244 -9.71 -2.61 -2.24
N SER A 245 -9.76 -3.83 -2.75
CA SER A 245 -8.94 -4.26 -3.87
C SER A 245 -9.68 -4.10 -5.21
N GLY A 246 -8.91 -3.93 -6.28
CA GLY A 246 -9.46 -3.72 -7.61
C GLY A 246 -8.52 -2.94 -8.51
N ARG A 247 -8.92 -2.75 -9.76
CA ARG A 247 -8.12 -2.04 -10.78
C ARG A 247 -8.92 -1.03 -11.57
N ARG A 248 -8.22 -0.19 -12.34
CA ARG A 248 -8.81 0.52 -13.49
C ARG A 248 -8.75 -0.38 -14.72
N LYS A 249 -9.78 -0.37 -15.55
CA LYS A 249 -9.78 -0.99 -16.89
C LYS A 249 -8.79 -0.27 -17.80
N LYS A 250 -8.74 1.05 -17.70
CA LYS A 250 -7.85 1.94 -18.43
C LYS A 250 -7.00 2.74 -17.48
N VAL A 251 -5.69 2.58 -17.54
CA VAL A 251 -4.73 3.21 -16.63
C VAL A 251 -4.05 4.44 -17.21
N PHE A 252 -4.24 4.74 -18.49
CA PHE A 252 -3.76 5.97 -19.13
C PHE A 252 -4.59 6.39 -20.31
N GLU A 253 -4.46 7.64 -20.70
CA GLU A 253 -4.85 8.22 -21.99
C GLU A 253 -3.75 9.13 -22.53
N THR A 254 -4.11 9.97 -23.49
CA THR A 254 -3.17 10.87 -24.14
C THR A 254 -2.44 11.80 -23.19
N ASP A 255 -3.10 12.22 -22.13
CA ASP A 255 -2.66 13.30 -21.24
C ASP A 255 -2.79 12.99 -19.75
N TRP A 256 -3.09 11.73 -19.40
CA TRP A 256 -3.07 11.28 -18.02
C TRP A 256 -2.61 9.83 -17.85
N VAL A 257 -2.13 9.52 -16.65
CA VAL A 257 -1.68 8.19 -16.24
C VAL A 257 -2.03 7.96 -14.76
N ALA A 258 -2.56 6.78 -14.41
CA ALA A 258 -2.74 6.33 -13.04
C ALA A 258 -1.55 5.47 -12.60
N VAL A 259 -1.11 5.65 -11.33
CA VAL A 259 0.03 4.92 -10.76
C VAL A 259 -0.26 4.37 -9.36
N GLY A 260 0.40 3.27 -8.99
CA GLY A 260 0.23 2.66 -7.68
C GLY A 260 -1.21 2.19 -7.43
N ASP A 261 -1.75 2.48 -6.24
CA ASP A 261 -3.12 2.06 -5.88
C ASP A 261 -4.21 2.79 -6.66
N SER A 262 -3.88 3.90 -7.31
CA SER A 262 -4.80 4.55 -8.24
C SER A 262 -4.98 3.73 -9.54
N ALA A 263 -3.94 3.04 -10.01
CA ALA A 263 -4.02 2.13 -11.14
C ALA A 263 -4.63 0.77 -10.74
N SER A 264 -4.06 0.14 -9.71
CA SER A 264 -4.55 -1.12 -9.16
C SER A 264 -4.25 -1.19 -7.66
N SER A 265 -5.24 -1.53 -6.84
CA SER A 265 -5.12 -1.68 -5.39
C SER A 265 -5.19 -3.15 -4.99
N TYR A 266 -4.28 -3.58 -4.12
CA TYR A 266 -4.18 -4.96 -3.67
C TYR A 266 -4.75 -5.11 -2.26
N ASP A 267 -5.28 -6.28 -1.95
CA ASP A 267 -5.59 -6.69 -0.59
C ASP A 267 -4.33 -6.57 0.29
N PRO A 268 -4.43 -6.00 1.48
CA PRO A 268 -3.29 -5.87 2.39
C PRO A 268 -2.58 -7.19 2.72
N LEU A 269 -3.28 -8.32 2.64
CA LEU A 269 -2.71 -9.66 2.85
C LEU A 269 -1.50 -9.93 1.93
N SER A 270 -1.46 -9.32 0.75
CA SER A 270 -0.34 -9.47 -0.18
C SER A 270 1.00 -8.93 0.35
N GLY A 271 0.99 -7.97 1.28
CA GLY A 271 2.18 -7.27 1.78
C GLY A 271 2.96 -6.48 0.72
N ARG A 272 2.54 -6.46 -0.55
CA ARG A 272 3.31 -5.95 -1.71
C ARG A 272 2.91 -4.55 -2.18
N GLY A 273 1.97 -3.89 -1.52
CA GLY A 273 1.41 -2.61 -1.98
C GLY A 273 2.46 -1.53 -2.23
N ILE A 274 3.46 -1.39 -1.34
CA ILE A 274 4.51 -0.36 -1.47
C ILE A 274 5.53 -0.74 -2.54
N VAL A 275 6.01 -1.98 -2.59
CA VAL A 275 6.93 -2.46 -3.65
C VAL A 275 6.32 -2.22 -5.02
N LYS A 276 5.05 -2.61 -5.20
CA LYS A 276 4.28 -2.33 -6.41
C LYS A 276 4.22 -0.83 -6.71
N ALA A 277 3.91 0.00 -5.70
CA ALA A 277 3.79 1.45 -5.88
C ALA A 277 5.09 2.09 -6.38
N LEU A 278 6.25 1.68 -5.84
CA LEU A 278 7.56 2.15 -6.31
C LEU A 278 7.83 1.70 -7.75
N ARG A 279 7.60 0.42 -8.07
CA ARG A 279 7.77 -0.12 -9.42
C ARG A 279 6.86 0.54 -10.44
N HIS A 280 5.57 0.72 -10.10
CA HIS A 280 4.63 1.45 -10.95
C HIS A 280 5.06 2.91 -11.17
N GLY A 281 5.56 3.58 -10.12
CA GLY A 281 6.06 4.94 -10.22
C GLY A 281 7.24 5.05 -11.19
N GLN A 282 8.20 4.13 -11.10
CA GLN A 282 9.36 4.06 -12.00
C GLN A 282 8.96 3.74 -13.44
N ALA A 283 8.13 2.71 -13.64
CA ALA A 283 7.69 2.28 -14.97
C ALA A 283 6.85 3.36 -15.68
N ALA A 284 5.93 4.00 -14.94
CA ALA A 284 5.14 5.10 -15.47
C ALA A 284 6.02 6.31 -15.85
N ALA A 285 7.01 6.65 -15.01
CA ALA A 285 7.95 7.74 -15.35
C ALA A 285 8.72 7.46 -16.63
N GLN A 286 9.21 6.23 -16.82
CA GLN A 286 9.88 5.81 -18.07
C GLN A 286 8.94 5.88 -19.27
N ALA A 287 7.66 5.48 -19.09
CA ALA A 287 6.66 5.53 -20.15
C ALA A 287 6.31 6.98 -20.53
N ILE A 288 6.16 7.86 -19.53
CA ILE A 288 5.91 9.29 -19.72
C ILE A 288 7.11 9.95 -20.42
N ASP A 289 8.34 9.70 -19.97
CA ASP A 289 9.56 10.23 -20.59
C ASP A 289 9.65 9.83 -22.05
N ALA A 290 9.48 8.55 -22.36
CA ALA A 290 9.48 8.05 -23.74
C ALA A 290 8.40 8.72 -24.60
N ARG A 291 7.16 8.84 -24.08
CA ARG A 291 6.07 9.50 -24.78
C ARG A 291 6.37 10.97 -25.07
N LEU A 292 6.90 11.71 -24.09
CA LEU A 292 7.25 13.13 -24.26
C LEU A 292 8.41 13.31 -25.26
N ARG A 293 9.22 12.27 -25.49
CA ARG A 293 10.26 12.19 -26.53
C ARG A 293 9.76 11.62 -27.86
N GLY A 294 8.44 11.40 -28.04
CA GLY A 294 7.87 10.91 -29.28
C GLY A 294 7.80 9.39 -29.44
N ILE A 295 7.99 8.61 -28.38
CA ILE A 295 7.92 7.13 -28.36
C ILE A 295 6.70 6.67 -27.53
N PRO A 296 5.49 6.65 -28.09
CA PRO A 296 4.25 6.40 -27.31
C PRO A 296 4.06 4.95 -26.88
N THR A 297 4.69 3.98 -27.53
CA THR A 297 4.49 2.52 -27.28
C THR A 297 4.81 2.06 -25.86
N ARG A 298 5.62 2.83 -25.11
CA ARG A 298 5.93 2.53 -23.70
C ARG A 298 4.71 2.66 -22.77
N MET A 299 3.72 3.45 -23.13
CA MET A 299 2.48 3.57 -22.33
C MET A 299 1.68 2.28 -22.38
N ASP A 300 1.58 1.63 -23.54
CA ASP A 300 0.92 0.32 -23.67
C ASP A 300 1.67 -0.77 -22.90
N GLN A 301 2.99 -0.73 -22.90
CA GLN A 301 3.83 -1.65 -22.11
C GLN A 301 3.57 -1.48 -20.61
N TYR A 302 3.45 -0.23 -20.14
CA TYR A 302 3.10 0.06 -18.75
C TYR A 302 1.69 -0.47 -18.40
N ALA A 303 0.69 -0.22 -19.23
CA ALA A 303 -0.67 -0.73 -19.02
C ALA A 303 -0.71 -2.26 -18.97
N ALA A 304 -0.03 -2.92 -19.91
CA ALA A 304 0.07 -4.38 -19.93
C ALA A 304 0.80 -4.94 -18.69
N GLN A 305 1.81 -4.23 -18.17
CA GLN A 305 2.47 -4.59 -16.92
C GLN A 305 1.49 -4.53 -15.74
N VAL A 306 0.77 -3.42 -15.56
CA VAL A 306 -0.22 -3.24 -14.49
C VAL A 306 -1.28 -4.33 -14.54
N GLN A 307 -1.76 -4.67 -15.75
CA GLN A 307 -2.75 -5.72 -15.94
C GLN A 307 -2.21 -7.09 -15.52
N ARG A 308 -1.05 -7.50 -16.04
CA ARG A 308 -0.44 -8.80 -15.70
C ARG A 308 -0.15 -8.94 -14.21
N GLU A 309 0.38 -7.88 -13.59
CA GLU A 309 0.67 -7.90 -12.15
C GLU A 309 -0.61 -8.02 -11.31
N PHE A 310 -1.70 -7.38 -11.75
CA PHE A 310 -3.00 -7.52 -11.07
C PHE A 310 -3.59 -8.92 -11.22
N GLU A 311 -3.51 -9.53 -12.40
CA GLU A 311 -3.99 -10.89 -12.65
C GLU A 311 -3.21 -11.91 -11.81
N GLN A 312 -1.88 -11.79 -11.74
CA GLN A 312 -1.05 -12.63 -10.87
C GLN A 312 -1.40 -12.45 -9.39
N TYR A 313 -1.60 -11.21 -8.97
CA TYR A 313 -2.05 -10.91 -7.61
C TYR A 313 -3.42 -11.55 -7.31
N ALA A 314 -4.40 -11.42 -8.21
CA ALA A 314 -5.74 -11.95 -8.00
C ALA A 314 -5.72 -13.49 -7.83
N GLN A 315 -4.93 -14.20 -8.64
CA GLN A 315 -4.71 -15.64 -8.52
C GLN A 315 -4.06 -16.01 -7.18
N GLN A 316 -2.99 -15.31 -6.78
CA GLN A 316 -2.33 -15.52 -5.49
C GLN A 316 -3.27 -15.25 -4.32
N ARG A 317 -4.02 -14.14 -4.36
CA ARG A 317 -5.01 -13.81 -3.33
C ARG A 317 -6.03 -14.93 -3.16
N GLN A 318 -6.61 -15.41 -4.26
CA GLN A 318 -7.57 -16.51 -4.24
C GLN A 318 -6.96 -17.77 -3.62
N SER A 319 -5.74 -18.12 -4.02
CA SER A 319 -5.02 -19.27 -3.45
C SER A 319 -4.84 -19.14 -1.94
N TYR A 320 -4.39 -17.98 -1.44
CA TYR A 320 -4.20 -17.75 0.00
C TYR A 320 -5.53 -17.85 0.78
N TYR A 321 -6.60 -17.20 0.31
CA TYR A 321 -7.90 -17.30 0.97
C TYR A 321 -8.46 -18.72 0.94
N SER A 322 -8.18 -19.50 -0.11
CA SER A 322 -8.59 -20.90 -0.24
C SER A 322 -7.86 -21.85 0.72
N LEU A 323 -6.68 -21.47 1.24
CA LEU A 323 -5.98 -22.28 2.26
C LEU A 323 -6.74 -22.31 3.58
N GLU A 324 -7.55 -21.30 3.89
CA GLU A 324 -8.31 -21.28 5.14
C GLU A 324 -9.52 -22.23 5.04
N GLN A 325 -9.44 -23.36 5.76
CA GLN A 325 -10.44 -24.42 5.72
C GLN A 325 -11.30 -24.49 6.99
N ARG A 326 -10.91 -23.81 8.06
CA ARG A 326 -11.59 -23.90 9.36
C ARG A 326 -12.97 -23.21 9.36
N TRP A 327 -13.18 -22.22 8.47
CA TRP A 327 -14.39 -21.42 8.45
C TRP A 327 -15.02 -21.27 7.06
N THR A 328 -15.05 -22.36 6.32
CA THR A 328 -15.53 -22.37 4.92
C THR A 328 -16.93 -21.79 4.75
N ASP A 329 -17.81 -22.02 5.74
CA ASP A 329 -19.23 -21.59 5.72
C ASP A 329 -19.45 -20.19 6.26
N GLN A 330 -18.41 -19.58 6.89
CA GLN A 330 -18.53 -18.24 7.41
C GLN A 330 -18.57 -17.21 6.27
N PRO A 331 -19.43 -16.18 6.35
CA PRO A 331 -19.67 -15.25 5.24
C PRO A 331 -18.40 -14.58 4.68
N PHE A 332 -17.46 -14.18 5.56
CA PHE A 332 -16.19 -13.56 5.15
C PHE A 332 -15.38 -14.48 4.23
N TRP A 333 -15.24 -15.76 4.59
CA TRP A 333 -14.43 -16.74 3.88
C TRP A 333 -15.14 -17.26 2.63
N ARG A 334 -16.46 -17.51 2.72
CA ARG A 334 -17.27 -17.98 1.60
C ARG A 334 -17.19 -17.01 0.40
N ARG A 335 -17.32 -15.70 0.62
CA ARG A 335 -17.22 -14.67 -0.44
C ARG A 335 -15.87 -14.74 -1.17
N ARG A 336 -14.78 -14.97 -0.45
CA ARG A 336 -13.41 -14.97 -1.02
C ARG A 336 -13.03 -16.27 -1.70
N ARG A 337 -13.79 -17.34 -1.45
CA ARG A 337 -13.60 -18.64 -2.11
C ARG A 337 -14.39 -18.74 -3.41
N THR A 338 -15.59 -18.16 -3.46
CA THR A 338 -16.50 -18.27 -4.61
C THR A 338 -16.30 -17.20 -5.68
N GLY A 339 -15.48 -16.18 -5.40
CA GLY A 339 -15.24 -15.07 -6.34
C GLY A 339 -16.48 -14.20 -6.61
N LYS A 340 -17.49 -14.25 -5.70
CA LYS A 340 -18.74 -13.48 -5.77
C LYS A 340 -18.84 -12.48 -4.63
#